data_7164b217a23b3a17c5f1591d9022a6ca
#
_entry.id   7164b217a23b3a17c5f1591d9022a6ca
#
_cell.length_a   1.000
_cell.length_b   1.000
_cell.length_c   1.000
_cell.angle_alpha   90.00
_cell.angle_beta   90.00
_cell.angle_gamma   90.00
#
_symmetry.space_group_name_H-M   'P 1'
#
loop_
_entity.id
_entity.type
_entity.pdbx_description
1 polymer ?
#
loop_
_entity_poly.entity_id
_entity_poly.type
_entity_poly.pdbx_seq_one_letter_code
_entity_poly.pdbx_strand_id
1 'polypeptide(L)'
;MFRPIRLAAFTVAFLALCQNALAAPIATLPGMPPVVNASNLYSEAGAGRLSAVAASALPRIYVPNLRSNDVYVIDPATMKVVDKFAVGRSPQHVVPAWDMQTLWVANNAEGKNSGSLTPIDPKTGKPGKDIPVDDPYNMYFTPDGKQAIVVAEAHARLDFRDAHTMALQSSLEVPECKGINHADFAMDGRYALFTCEFGGKLAKIDMVNRKVVGYLLLDKKGMPQDIRIAPDGKVFYVADMMADGIHVVDGDSFTKIGLVPTGTGAHGLYPSRDGSKLYISNRGSNRVHGQRHGKGSVSVLDFATRKVVANWPIPNGGSPDMGNVSADGKTLWLSGRFDDVVYAFDTESGTVKSIKVGAEPHGLTVWPQPGRYSLGHTGNMR
;
A
#
# COMPACT_ATOMS: atom_id res chain seq x y z
N MET A 1 29.23 -33.31 -78.80
CA MET A 1 29.94 -32.34 -77.92
C MET A 1 28.88 -31.46 -77.26
N PHE A 2 28.40 -31.83 -76.06
CA PHE A 2 27.41 -31.05 -75.33
C PHE A 2 28.12 -30.38 -74.11
N ARG A 3 28.05 -29.08 -74.02
CA ARG A 3 28.54 -28.30 -72.87
C ARG A 3 27.42 -28.18 -71.84
N PRO A 4 27.66 -28.40 -70.54
CA PRO A 4 26.66 -28.17 -69.52
C PRO A 4 26.57 -26.68 -69.16
N ILE A 5 25.35 -26.19 -69.04
CA ILE A 5 25.02 -24.84 -68.54
C ILE A 5 25.03 -24.91 -67.01
N ARG A 6 25.88 -24.08 -66.36
CA ARG A 6 25.88 -23.93 -64.90
C ARG A 6 24.83 -22.90 -64.50
N LEU A 7 23.80 -23.33 -63.81
CA LEU A 7 22.85 -22.45 -63.10
C LEU A 7 23.51 -21.93 -61.82
N ALA A 8 23.67 -20.64 -61.70
CA ALA A 8 24.07 -19.97 -60.47
C ALA A 8 22.81 -19.69 -59.63
N ALA A 9 22.68 -20.30 -58.47
CA ALA A 9 21.61 -20.02 -57.50
C ALA A 9 22.01 -18.77 -56.68
N PHE A 10 21.25 -17.67 -56.85
CA PHE A 10 21.36 -16.49 -55.98
C PHE A 10 20.51 -16.75 -54.71
N THR A 11 21.18 -16.95 -53.57
CA THR A 11 20.50 -16.98 -52.27
C THR A 11 20.32 -15.56 -51.78
N VAL A 12 19.10 -15.04 -51.79
CA VAL A 12 18.74 -13.77 -51.18
C VAL A 12 18.52 -14.00 -49.71
N ALA A 13 19.45 -13.56 -48.86
CA ALA A 13 19.28 -13.56 -47.43
C ALA A 13 18.36 -12.39 -47.02
N PHE A 14 17.15 -12.70 -46.58
CA PHE A 14 16.27 -11.73 -45.89
C PHE A 14 16.80 -11.49 -44.47
N LEU A 15 17.48 -10.39 -44.24
CA LEU A 15 17.70 -9.88 -42.89
C LEU A 15 16.35 -9.31 -42.37
N ALA A 16 15.69 -10.06 -41.51
CA ALA A 16 14.56 -9.58 -40.71
C ALA A 16 15.12 -8.62 -39.65
N LEU A 17 15.02 -7.32 -39.91
CA LEU A 17 15.20 -6.28 -38.90
C LEU A 17 14.03 -6.39 -37.90
N CYS A 18 14.26 -7.06 -36.77
CA CYS A 18 13.39 -6.92 -35.60
C CYS A 18 13.48 -5.46 -35.12
N GLN A 19 12.62 -4.61 -35.59
CA GLN A 19 12.37 -3.32 -34.97
C GLN A 19 11.71 -3.60 -33.62
N ASN A 20 12.46 -3.44 -32.53
CA ASN A 20 11.89 -3.31 -31.21
C ASN A 20 11.03 -2.04 -31.22
N ALA A 21 9.74 -2.18 -31.50
CA ALA A 21 8.78 -1.10 -31.31
C ALA A 21 8.78 -0.79 -29.81
N LEU A 22 9.44 0.29 -29.41
CA LEU A 22 9.31 0.85 -28.06
C LEU A 22 7.82 1.15 -27.88
N ALA A 23 7.21 0.50 -26.91
CA ALA A 23 5.81 0.78 -26.58
C ALA A 23 5.66 2.29 -26.32
N ALA A 24 4.59 2.89 -26.87
CA ALA A 24 4.32 4.30 -26.65
C ALA A 24 4.24 4.60 -25.14
N PRO A 25 4.77 5.75 -24.70
CA PRO A 25 4.69 6.14 -23.29
C PRO A 25 3.22 6.16 -22.82
N ILE A 26 2.97 5.65 -21.61
CA ILE A 26 1.64 5.71 -21.01
C ILE A 26 1.30 7.18 -20.75
N ALA A 27 0.15 7.63 -21.27
CA ALA A 27 -0.36 8.97 -21.03
C ALA A 27 -0.88 9.07 -19.60
N THR A 28 -0.13 9.73 -18.72
CA THR A 28 -0.43 9.86 -17.30
C THR A 28 -1.32 11.08 -16.99
N LEU A 29 -1.85 11.13 -15.77
CA LEU A 29 -2.47 12.33 -15.21
C LEU A 29 -1.53 13.54 -15.38
N PRO A 30 -2.01 14.72 -15.81
CA PRO A 30 -1.19 15.90 -15.97
C PRO A 30 -0.42 16.27 -14.67
N GLY A 31 0.91 16.36 -14.77
CA GLY A 31 1.80 16.64 -13.64
C GLY A 31 2.30 15.41 -12.89
N MET A 32 1.75 14.25 -13.13
CA MET A 32 2.26 13.00 -12.60
C MET A 32 3.62 12.66 -13.25
N PRO A 33 4.63 12.20 -12.48
CA PRO A 33 5.85 11.67 -13.06
C PRO A 33 5.57 10.50 -14.03
N PRO A 34 6.29 10.40 -15.16
CA PRO A 34 6.03 9.37 -16.16
C PRO A 34 6.24 7.97 -15.59
N VAL A 35 5.48 7.00 -16.09
CA VAL A 35 5.68 5.58 -15.79
C VAL A 35 6.99 5.13 -16.46
N VAL A 36 7.93 4.63 -15.67
CA VAL A 36 9.25 4.22 -16.17
C VAL A 36 9.19 2.84 -16.84
N ASN A 37 8.43 1.92 -16.25
CA ASN A 37 8.29 0.56 -16.78
C ASN A 37 6.81 0.13 -16.73
N ALA A 38 6.20 0.03 -17.91
CA ALA A 38 4.79 -0.33 -18.05
C ALA A 38 4.48 -1.81 -17.69
N SER A 39 5.49 -2.67 -17.63
CA SER A 39 5.34 -4.07 -17.21
C SER A 39 5.63 -4.30 -15.73
N ASN A 40 6.24 -3.32 -15.06
CA ASN A 40 6.51 -3.38 -13.61
C ASN A 40 6.46 -1.99 -12.98
N LEU A 41 5.29 -1.61 -12.49
CA LEU A 41 5.02 -0.34 -11.81
C LEU A 41 5.93 -0.12 -10.59
N TYR A 42 6.40 -1.21 -9.96
CA TYR A 42 7.27 -1.18 -8.79
C TYR A 42 8.77 -1.14 -9.12
N SER A 43 9.15 -1.02 -10.40
CA SER A 43 10.56 -1.02 -10.82
C SER A 43 11.42 0.02 -10.11
N GLU A 44 10.86 1.20 -9.81
CA GLU A 44 11.56 2.27 -9.09
C GLU A 44 11.46 2.13 -7.56
N ALA A 45 10.59 1.25 -7.06
CA ALA A 45 10.48 0.91 -5.65
C ALA A 45 11.26 -0.38 -5.27
N GLY A 46 12.12 -0.86 -6.16
CA GLY A 46 12.98 -2.03 -5.96
C GLY A 46 14.13 -1.77 -4.97
N ALA A 47 14.76 -2.85 -4.51
CA ALA A 47 15.93 -2.76 -3.64
C ALA A 47 17.04 -1.93 -4.29
N GLY A 48 17.69 -1.07 -3.49
CA GLY A 48 18.77 -0.18 -3.98
C GLY A 48 18.29 1.08 -4.72
N ARG A 49 16.97 1.33 -4.81
CA ARG A 49 16.38 2.50 -5.49
C ARG A 49 16.01 3.63 -4.52
N LEU A 50 16.74 3.81 -3.43
CA LEU A 50 16.53 4.95 -2.53
C LEU A 50 16.86 6.25 -3.26
N SER A 51 15.92 7.21 -3.24
CA SER A 51 16.19 8.58 -3.67
C SER A 51 17.14 9.28 -2.68
N ALA A 52 17.83 10.34 -3.12
CA ALA A 52 18.69 11.12 -2.24
C ALA A 52 17.94 11.69 -1.02
N VAL A 53 16.68 12.07 -1.21
CA VAL A 53 15.81 12.56 -0.12
C VAL A 53 15.56 11.46 0.90
N ALA A 54 15.09 10.29 0.46
CA ALA A 54 14.82 9.17 1.36
C ALA A 54 16.10 8.66 2.04
N ALA A 55 17.23 8.59 1.32
CA ALA A 55 18.52 8.14 1.87
C ALA A 55 19.08 9.06 2.96
N SER A 56 18.62 10.30 3.06
CA SER A 56 19.02 11.25 4.12
C SER A 56 18.29 11.04 5.45
N ALA A 57 17.29 10.16 5.49
CA ALA A 57 16.49 9.89 6.68
C ALA A 57 17.15 8.86 7.61
N LEU A 58 16.75 8.88 8.88
CA LEU A 58 17.14 7.84 9.83
C LEU A 58 16.42 6.53 9.49
N PRO A 59 17.13 5.38 9.46
CA PRO A 59 16.48 4.07 9.35
C PRO A 59 15.67 3.77 10.60
N ARG A 60 14.35 3.88 10.51
CA ARG A 60 13.42 3.70 11.65
C ARG A 60 12.13 3.03 11.20
N ILE A 61 11.44 2.42 12.15
CA ILE A 61 10.09 1.91 11.99
C ILE A 61 9.22 2.68 12.96
N TYR A 62 8.23 3.39 12.43
CA TYR A 62 7.29 4.19 13.18
C TYR A 62 5.99 3.43 13.35
N VAL A 63 5.62 3.13 14.59
CA VAL A 63 4.51 2.25 14.96
C VAL A 63 3.44 3.05 15.69
N PRO A 64 2.34 3.43 15.03
CA PRO A 64 1.23 4.10 15.69
C PRO A 64 0.44 3.09 16.51
N ASN A 65 0.15 3.41 17.77
CA ASN A 65 -0.55 2.54 18.70
C ASN A 65 -1.89 3.17 19.07
N LEU A 66 -2.97 2.60 18.57
CA LEU A 66 -4.33 3.14 18.61
C LEU A 66 -4.80 3.47 20.03
N ARG A 67 -4.59 2.56 20.98
CA ARG A 67 -5.12 2.69 22.34
C ARG A 67 -4.19 3.42 23.30
N SER A 68 -2.88 3.39 23.07
CA SER A 68 -1.94 4.16 23.89
C SER A 68 -1.72 5.59 23.41
N ASN A 69 -2.21 5.98 22.22
CA ASN A 69 -2.10 7.33 21.64
C ASN A 69 -0.65 7.80 21.53
N ASP A 70 0.22 6.92 21.06
CA ASP A 70 1.64 7.17 20.90
C ASP A 70 2.19 6.53 19.62
N VAL A 71 3.40 6.92 19.26
CA VAL A 71 4.22 6.26 18.24
C VAL A 71 5.45 5.70 18.92
N TYR A 72 5.68 4.40 18.76
CA TYR A 72 6.93 3.74 19.11
C TYR A 72 7.87 3.77 17.90
N VAL A 73 9.16 4.01 18.16
CA VAL A 73 10.20 4.06 17.14
C VAL A 73 11.14 2.90 17.35
N ILE A 74 11.24 2.02 16.34
CA ILE A 74 12.12 0.85 16.37
C ILE A 74 13.33 1.13 15.49
N ASP A 75 14.52 0.77 15.96
CA ASP A 75 15.72 0.67 15.14
C ASP A 75 15.77 -0.73 14.49
N PRO A 76 15.64 -0.84 13.16
CA PRO A 76 15.63 -2.13 12.47
C PRO A 76 16.94 -2.90 12.59
N ALA A 77 18.07 -2.23 12.76
CA ALA A 77 19.38 -2.88 12.88
C ALA A 77 19.57 -3.61 14.23
N THR A 78 19.02 -3.02 15.29
CA THR A 78 19.12 -3.59 16.65
C THR A 78 17.88 -4.35 17.09
N MET A 79 16.77 -4.25 16.34
CA MET A 79 15.47 -4.84 16.68
C MET A 79 14.94 -4.35 18.04
N LYS A 80 15.20 -3.09 18.39
CA LYS A 80 14.82 -2.50 19.69
C LYS A 80 14.02 -1.23 19.50
N VAL A 81 13.09 -0.99 20.41
CA VAL A 81 12.47 0.33 20.59
C VAL A 81 13.54 1.28 21.09
N VAL A 82 13.74 2.38 20.38
CA VAL A 82 14.76 3.40 20.67
C VAL A 82 14.18 4.75 21.07
N ASP A 83 12.88 4.95 20.77
CA ASP A 83 12.17 6.18 21.16
C ASP A 83 10.67 5.92 21.23
N LYS A 84 9.93 6.78 21.88
CA LYS A 84 8.46 6.86 21.84
C LYS A 84 8.01 8.29 22.15
N PHE A 85 6.92 8.71 21.55
CA PHE A 85 6.32 10.03 21.80
C PHE A 85 4.79 9.97 21.66
N ALA A 86 4.12 10.84 22.40
CA ALA A 86 2.68 11.02 22.31
C ALA A 86 2.31 11.72 21.00
N VAL A 87 1.15 11.35 20.46
CA VAL A 87 0.53 11.98 19.28
C VAL A 87 -0.95 12.23 19.56
N GLY A 88 -1.73 12.63 18.56
CA GLY A 88 -3.17 12.78 18.67
C GLY A 88 -3.88 11.49 19.06
N ARG A 89 -5.21 11.57 19.22
CA ARG A 89 -6.02 10.42 19.66
C ARG A 89 -6.19 9.38 18.55
N SER A 90 -6.11 8.11 18.95
CA SER A 90 -6.35 6.95 18.10
C SER A 90 -5.55 7.02 16.79
N PRO A 91 -4.20 7.03 16.85
CA PRO A 91 -3.36 7.03 15.66
C PRO A 91 -3.54 5.70 14.90
N GLN A 92 -3.87 5.80 13.62
CA GLN A 92 -4.13 4.65 12.74
C GLN A 92 -2.95 4.34 11.83
N HIS A 93 -2.40 5.34 11.13
CA HIS A 93 -1.37 5.14 10.13
C HIS A 93 -0.23 6.14 10.27
N VAL A 94 0.99 5.73 9.91
CA VAL A 94 2.09 6.63 9.61
C VAL A 94 2.31 6.63 8.10
N VAL A 95 2.20 7.78 7.47
CA VAL A 95 2.09 7.93 6.01
C VAL A 95 3.21 8.84 5.49
N PRO A 96 4.08 8.37 4.58
CA PRO A 96 5.06 9.23 3.94
C PRO A 96 4.39 10.26 3.01
N ALA A 97 4.82 11.52 3.10
CA ALA A 97 4.45 12.56 2.15
C ALA A 97 4.92 12.22 0.73
N TRP A 98 4.27 12.81 -0.28
CA TRP A 98 4.59 12.56 -1.69
C TRP A 98 6.07 12.83 -2.01
N ASP A 99 6.61 13.93 -1.48
CA ASP A 99 8.00 14.35 -1.64
C ASP A 99 8.99 13.62 -0.71
N MET A 100 8.49 12.73 0.14
CA MET A 100 9.27 11.92 1.09
C MET A 100 10.03 12.73 2.16
N GLN A 101 9.64 13.99 2.39
CA GLN A 101 10.31 14.86 3.36
C GLN A 101 9.65 14.88 4.74
N THR A 102 8.43 14.39 4.83
CA THR A 102 7.66 14.33 6.09
C THR A 102 6.95 12.98 6.18
N LEU A 103 6.84 12.44 7.39
CA LEU A 103 5.92 11.34 7.70
C LEU A 103 4.75 11.92 8.49
N TRP A 104 3.53 11.51 8.17
CA TRP A 104 2.31 12.00 8.80
C TRP A 104 1.65 10.92 9.62
N VAL A 105 1.44 11.16 10.91
CA VAL A 105 0.61 10.28 11.75
C VAL A 105 -0.85 10.71 11.59
N ALA A 106 -1.69 9.82 11.12
CA ALA A 106 -3.14 10.04 11.00
C ALA A 106 -3.83 9.64 12.30
N ASN A 107 -4.28 10.62 13.08
CA ASN A 107 -4.93 10.45 14.39
C ASN A 107 -6.44 10.65 14.22
N ASN A 108 -7.20 9.58 13.93
CA ASN A 108 -8.62 9.72 13.55
C ASN A 108 -9.56 10.01 14.74
N ALA A 109 -9.07 9.93 15.96
CA ALA A 109 -9.87 10.14 17.18
C ALA A 109 -11.14 9.28 17.21
N GLU A 110 -11.01 8.00 16.92
CA GLU A 110 -12.08 7.00 16.81
C GLU A 110 -13.25 7.25 17.77
N GLY A 111 -14.47 7.32 17.26
CA GLY A 111 -15.67 7.67 18.01
C GLY A 111 -15.85 9.18 18.27
N LYS A 112 -15.06 10.06 17.65
CA LYS A 112 -15.18 11.53 17.70
C LYS A 112 -15.19 12.10 16.29
N ASN A 113 -15.81 13.25 16.10
CA ASN A 113 -15.87 13.98 14.82
C ASN A 113 -14.66 14.90 14.60
N SER A 114 -13.57 14.69 15.33
CA SER A 114 -12.33 15.46 15.24
C SER A 114 -11.12 14.54 15.26
N GLY A 115 -10.02 15.03 14.77
CA GLY A 115 -8.75 14.32 14.77
C GLY A 115 -7.60 15.26 14.49
N SER A 116 -6.43 14.75 14.16
CA SER A 116 -5.26 15.55 13.82
C SER A 116 -4.29 14.78 12.92
N LEU A 117 -3.39 15.51 12.29
CA LEU A 117 -2.20 14.98 11.65
C LEU A 117 -0.96 15.44 12.45
N THR A 118 -0.11 14.50 12.88
CA THR A 118 1.16 14.81 13.53
C THR A 118 2.29 14.61 12.51
N PRO A 119 3.04 15.66 12.12
CA PRO A 119 4.20 15.50 11.26
C PRO A 119 5.37 14.90 12.04
N ILE A 120 6.17 14.06 11.38
CA ILE A 120 7.45 13.56 11.88
C ILE A 120 8.52 13.98 10.87
N ASP A 121 9.59 14.59 11.33
CA ASP A 121 10.78 14.81 10.51
C ASP A 121 11.58 13.50 10.41
N PRO A 122 11.68 12.87 9.25
CA PRO A 122 12.34 11.58 9.11
C PRO A 122 13.87 11.66 9.26
N LYS A 123 14.47 12.86 9.21
CA LYS A 123 15.92 13.05 9.44
C LYS A 123 16.27 13.02 10.92
N THR A 124 15.40 13.54 11.76
CA THR A 124 15.60 13.59 13.22
C THR A 124 14.79 12.54 13.97
N GLY A 125 13.75 11.99 13.36
CA GLY A 125 12.79 11.08 13.98
C GLY A 125 11.83 11.73 14.95
N LYS A 126 11.79 13.08 15.01
CA LYS A 126 11.03 13.83 16.01
C LYS A 126 9.68 14.32 15.47
N PRO A 127 8.62 14.29 16.31
CA PRO A 127 7.33 14.83 15.94
C PRO A 127 7.33 16.36 15.97
N GLY A 128 6.52 16.96 15.09
CA GLY A 128 6.16 18.37 15.12
C GLY A 128 4.81 18.61 15.81
N LYS A 129 4.26 19.80 15.61
CA LYS A 129 2.96 20.19 16.18
C LYS A 129 1.81 19.58 15.40
N ASP A 130 0.80 19.08 16.10
CA ASP A 130 -0.44 18.55 15.51
C ASP A 130 -1.17 19.63 14.72
N ILE A 131 -1.67 19.21 13.54
CA ILE A 131 -2.58 19.99 12.70
C ILE A 131 -3.98 19.41 12.87
N PRO A 132 -4.99 20.18 13.32
CA PRO A 132 -6.36 19.70 13.42
C PRO A 132 -6.92 19.30 12.05
N VAL A 133 -7.43 18.09 11.95
CA VAL A 133 -8.05 17.53 10.74
C VAL A 133 -9.21 16.64 11.19
N ASP A 134 -10.33 16.73 10.48
CA ASP A 134 -11.50 15.96 10.79
C ASP A 134 -11.34 14.51 10.32
N ASP A 135 -11.49 13.54 11.23
CA ASP A 135 -11.51 12.10 11.01
C ASP A 135 -10.44 11.55 10.04
N PRO A 136 -9.14 11.83 10.22
CA PRO A 136 -8.11 11.33 9.32
C PRO A 136 -7.81 9.85 9.61
N TYR A 137 -8.58 8.94 9.02
CA TYR A 137 -8.31 7.51 9.17
C TYR A 137 -7.00 7.13 8.46
N ASN A 138 -6.88 7.52 7.20
CA ASN A 138 -5.70 7.27 6.37
C ASN A 138 -5.44 8.46 5.45
N MET A 139 -4.33 8.42 4.73
CA MET A 139 -3.91 9.53 3.91
C MET A 139 -3.20 9.04 2.64
N TYR A 140 -3.52 9.70 1.53
CA TYR A 140 -2.90 9.48 0.23
C TYR A 140 -2.46 10.81 -0.36
N PHE A 141 -1.79 10.76 -1.50
CA PHE A 141 -1.42 11.94 -2.28
C PHE A 141 -1.90 11.77 -3.71
N THR A 142 -2.35 12.87 -4.33
CA THR A 142 -2.62 12.86 -5.76
C THR A 142 -1.35 12.48 -6.52
N PRO A 143 -1.45 11.72 -7.63
CA PRO A 143 -0.27 11.25 -8.35
C PRO A 143 0.66 12.37 -8.85
N ASP A 144 0.13 13.60 -9.02
CA ASP A 144 0.91 14.80 -9.36
C ASP A 144 1.55 15.50 -8.14
N GLY A 145 1.33 14.99 -6.92
CA GLY A 145 1.89 15.49 -5.68
C GLY A 145 1.36 16.82 -5.17
N LYS A 146 0.34 17.40 -5.82
CA LYS A 146 -0.16 18.74 -5.45
C LYS A 146 -1.02 18.73 -4.20
N GLN A 147 -1.71 17.61 -3.93
CA GLN A 147 -2.64 17.54 -2.81
C GLN A 147 -2.47 16.24 -2.02
N ALA A 148 -2.68 16.36 -0.73
CA ALA A 148 -2.97 15.23 0.14
C ALA A 148 -4.46 14.89 0.03
N ILE A 149 -4.79 13.61 0.12
CA ILE A 149 -6.15 13.07 0.17
C ILE A 149 -6.31 12.45 1.55
N VAL A 150 -6.99 13.13 2.45
CA VAL A 150 -7.34 12.60 3.76
C VAL A 150 -8.63 11.80 3.64
N VAL A 151 -8.59 10.57 4.11
CA VAL A 151 -9.75 9.67 4.14
C VAL A 151 -10.51 9.90 5.44
N ALA A 152 -11.63 10.60 5.35
CA ALA A 152 -12.55 10.80 6.46
C ALA A 152 -13.57 9.65 6.49
N GLU A 153 -13.17 8.55 7.14
CA GLU A 153 -13.83 7.25 7.10
C GLU A 153 -15.28 7.29 7.59
N ALA A 154 -15.47 7.85 8.79
CA ALA A 154 -16.79 7.93 9.43
C ALA A 154 -17.75 8.84 8.66
N HIS A 155 -17.22 9.76 7.86
CA HIS A 155 -18.00 10.70 7.06
C HIS A 155 -18.24 10.23 5.62
N ALA A 156 -17.69 9.09 5.22
CA ALA A 156 -17.71 8.61 3.83
C ALA A 156 -17.28 9.71 2.83
N ARG A 157 -16.14 10.37 3.11
CA ARG A 157 -15.67 11.57 2.42
C ARG A 157 -14.16 11.53 2.19
N LEU A 158 -13.71 12.11 1.09
CA LEU A 158 -12.31 12.37 0.78
C LEU A 158 -12.05 13.86 0.82
N ASP A 159 -11.17 14.31 1.71
CA ASP A 159 -10.76 15.71 1.81
C ASP A 159 -9.45 15.94 1.05
N PHE A 160 -9.49 16.78 0.01
CA PHE A 160 -8.32 17.21 -0.74
C PHE A 160 -7.72 18.43 -0.08
N ARG A 161 -6.47 18.30 0.33
CA ARG A 161 -5.74 19.30 1.10
C ARG A 161 -4.45 19.68 0.40
N ASP A 162 -3.95 20.87 0.65
CA ASP A 162 -2.61 21.25 0.23
C ASP A 162 -1.59 20.24 0.78
N ALA A 163 -0.70 19.73 -0.08
CA ALA A 163 0.20 18.63 0.28
C ALA A 163 1.22 18.95 1.38
N HIS A 164 1.49 20.23 1.64
CA HIS A 164 2.48 20.68 2.61
C HIS A 164 1.86 21.30 3.86
N THR A 165 0.87 22.17 3.68
CA THR A 165 0.22 22.91 4.79
C THR A 165 -0.94 22.17 5.40
N MET A 166 -1.46 21.13 4.73
CA MET A 166 -2.68 20.40 5.08
C MET A 166 -3.95 21.29 5.12
N ALA A 167 -3.90 22.49 4.54
CA ALA A 167 -5.08 23.34 4.40
C ALA A 167 -6.13 22.69 3.49
N LEU A 168 -7.38 22.62 3.95
CA LEU A 168 -8.49 22.05 3.16
C LEU A 168 -8.73 22.88 1.91
N GLN A 169 -8.80 22.25 0.75
CA GLN A 169 -9.06 22.89 -0.55
C GLN A 169 -10.42 22.49 -1.13
N SER A 170 -10.79 21.22 -1.00
CA SER A 170 -12.09 20.70 -1.44
C SER A 170 -12.38 19.37 -0.78
N SER A 171 -13.65 18.94 -0.84
CA SER A 171 -14.10 17.63 -0.37
C SER A 171 -14.93 16.93 -1.44
N LEU A 172 -14.85 15.60 -1.45
CA LEU A 172 -15.67 14.73 -2.29
C LEU A 172 -16.44 13.76 -1.41
N GLU A 173 -17.76 13.87 -1.41
CA GLU A 173 -18.65 12.91 -0.75
C GLU A 173 -18.68 11.59 -1.54
N VAL A 174 -18.60 10.46 -0.82
CA VAL A 174 -18.66 9.10 -1.38
C VAL A 174 -19.74 8.30 -0.64
N PRO A 175 -21.00 8.71 -0.72
CA PRO A 175 -22.06 8.36 0.25
C PRO A 175 -22.38 6.86 0.33
N GLU A 176 -22.15 6.09 -0.75
CA GLU A 176 -22.36 4.64 -0.72
C GLU A 176 -21.15 3.84 -0.22
N CYS A 177 -20.04 4.50 0.12
CA CYS A 177 -18.82 3.89 0.60
C CYS A 177 -18.72 3.95 2.12
N LYS A 178 -19.57 3.18 2.82
CA LYS A 178 -19.51 3.11 4.28
C LYS A 178 -18.17 2.53 4.74
N GLY A 179 -17.49 3.28 5.61
CA GLY A 179 -16.14 2.93 6.02
C GLY A 179 -15.16 3.02 4.85
N ILE A 180 -15.14 4.18 4.15
CA ILE A 180 -14.12 4.44 3.13
C ILE A 180 -12.74 4.36 3.78
N ASN A 181 -11.84 3.53 3.22
CA ASN A 181 -10.70 3.05 3.98
C ASN A 181 -9.38 3.16 3.20
N HIS A 182 -9.04 2.15 2.42
CA HIS A 182 -7.78 2.07 1.70
C HIS A 182 -7.94 2.31 0.21
N ALA A 183 -6.85 2.70 -0.46
CA ALA A 183 -6.86 2.94 -1.90
C ALA A 183 -5.56 2.55 -2.59
N ASP A 184 -5.65 2.27 -3.88
CA ASP A 184 -4.52 2.35 -4.79
C ASP A 184 -4.95 2.98 -6.12
N PHE A 185 -3.98 3.46 -6.88
CA PHE A 185 -4.18 4.25 -8.08
C PHE A 185 -3.90 3.42 -9.33
N ALA A 186 -4.65 3.70 -10.39
CA ALA A 186 -4.30 3.20 -11.71
C ALA A 186 -2.87 3.61 -12.09
N MET A 187 -2.24 2.81 -12.94
CA MET A 187 -0.85 3.04 -13.37
C MET A 187 -0.65 4.44 -13.99
N ASP A 188 -1.65 4.93 -14.68
CA ASP A 188 -1.66 6.27 -15.31
C ASP A 188 -2.11 7.41 -14.37
N GLY A 189 -2.52 7.07 -13.14
CA GLY A 189 -3.00 8.00 -12.13
C GLY A 189 -4.38 8.60 -12.37
N ARG A 190 -5.11 8.19 -13.42
CA ARG A 190 -6.39 8.82 -13.79
C ARG A 190 -7.56 8.44 -12.92
N TYR A 191 -7.48 7.30 -12.26
CA TYR A 191 -8.48 6.89 -11.26
C TYR A 191 -7.82 6.20 -10.07
N ALA A 192 -8.55 6.16 -8.97
CA ALA A 192 -8.23 5.36 -7.79
C ALA A 192 -9.42 4.47 -7.43
N LEU A 193 -9.14 3.31 -6.85
CA LEU A 193 -10.13 2.45 -6.23
C LEU A 193 -9.99 2.54 -4.72
N PHE A 194 -11.08 2.90 -4.05
CA PHE A 194 -11.17 2.94 -2.59
C PHE A 194 -12.00 1.77 -2.06
N THR A 195 -11.54 1.12 -1.00
CA THR A 195 -12.31 0.11 -0.29
C THR A 195 -13.36 0.75 0.59
N CYS A 196 -14.52 0.11 0.68
CA CYS A 196 -15.65 0.50 1.52
C CYS A 196 -15.87 -0.61 2.54
N GLU A 197 -15.14 -0.56 3.66
CA GLU A 197 -15.00 -1.63 4.64
C GLU A 197 -16.35 -2.19 5.09
N PHE A 198 -17.27 -1.31 5.52
CA PHE A 198 -18.58 -1.72 6.04
C PHE A 198 -19.66 -1.82 4.96
N GLY A 199 -19.28 -1.65 3.69
CA GLY A 199 -20.17 -1.74 2.53
C GLY A 199 -19.98 -2.98 1.67
N GLY A 200 -18.86 -3.73 1.88
CA GLY A 200 -18.52 -4.89 1.05
C GLY A 200 -18.26 -4.53 -0.41
N LYS A 201 -17.83 -3.31 -0.71
CA LYS A 201 -17.71 -2.77 -2.08
C LYS A 201 -16.45 -1.95 -2.28
N LEU A 202 -16.20 -1.59 -3.53
CA LEU A 202 -15.22 -0.58 -3.94
C LEU A 202 -15.94 0.65 -4.47
N ALA A 203 -15.32 1.83 -4.30
CA ALA A 203 -15.65 3.05 -5.00
C ALA A 203 -14.56 3.37 -6.02
N LYS A 204 -14.90 3.65 -7.27
CA LYS A 204 -14.00 4.14 -8.31
C LYS A 204 -14.10 5.65 -8.40
N ILE A 205 -12.98 6.33 -8.20
CA ILE A 205 -12.89 7.79 -8.20
C ILE A 205 -12.08 8.25 -9.40
N ASP A 206 -12.67 9.11 -10.22
CA ASP A 206 -11.98 9.85 -11.28
C ASP A 206 -11.11 10.94 -10.64
N MET A 207 -9.79 10.78 -10.75
CA MET A 207 -8.81 11.68 -10.15
C MET A 207 -8.63 12.98 -10.94
N VAL A 208 -9.05 13.01 -12.21
CA VAL A 208 -9.00 14.21 -13.07
C VAL A 208 -10.15 15.15 -12.72
N ASN A 209 -11.38 14.62 -12.72
CA ASN A 209 -12.59 15.39 -12.53
C ASN A 209 -13.10 15.40 -11.07
N ARG A 210 -12.46 14.66 -10.17
CA ARG A 210 -12.81 14.56 -8.74
C ARG A 210 -14.26 14.18 -8.51
N LYS A 211 -14.65 13.04 -9.07
CA LYS A 211 -16.00 12.52 -8.96
C LYS A 211 -16.02 11.01 -8.77
N VAL A 212 -17.05 10.53 -8.12
CA VAL A 212 -17.36 9.11 -8.04
C VAL A 212 -17.81 8.63 -9.43
N VAL A 213 -17.12 7.62 -9.97
CA VAL A 213 -17.47 6.96 -11.24
C VAL A 213 -18.55 5.91 -11.02
N GLY A 214 -18.44 5.16 -9.93
CA GLY A 214 -19.38 4.11 -9.57
C GLY A 214 -18.88 3.27 -8.40
N TYR A 215 -19.69 2.25 -8.07
CA TYR A 215 -19.42 1.30 -6.99
C TYR A 215 -19.46 -0.13 -7.51
N LEU A 216 -18.55 -0.98 -7.03
CA LEU A 216 -18.52 -2.40 -7.33
C LEU A 216 -18.76 -3.20 -6.05
N LEU A 217 -19.84 -3.96 -5.99
CA LEU A 217 -20.09 -4.90 -4.90
C LEU A 217 -19.15 -6.11 -5.04
N LEU A 218 -18.29 -6.32 -4.05
CA LEU A 218 -17.41 -7.49 -3.96
C LEU A 218 -18.12 -8.68 -3.31
N ASP A 219 -18.70 -8.43 -2.14
CA ASP A 219 -19.52 -9.37 -1.39
C ASP A 219 -20.46 -8.59 -0.45
N LYS A 220 -21.72 -9.06 -0.30
CA LYS A 220 -22.72 -8.42 0.59
C LYS A 220 -22.31 -8.49 2.07
N LYS A 221 -21.49 -9.47 2.46
CA LYS A 221 -20.96 -9.65 3.81
C LYS A 221 -19.47 -9.36 3.87
N GLY A 222 -18.89 -8.88 2.77
CA GLY A 222 -17.47 -8.55 2.67
C GLY A 222 -17.07 -7.41 3.59
N MET A 223 -15.79 -7.41 3.94
CA MET A 223 -15.13 -6.35 4.70
C MET A 223 -13.78 -6.05 4.02
N PRO A 224 -13.81 -5.40 2.84
CA PRO A 224 -12.60 -5.10 2.08
C PRO A 224 -11.70 -4.13 2.83
N GLN A 225 -10.41 -4.46 2.89
CA GLN A 225 -9.35 -3.75 3.59
C GLN A 225 -8.35 -3.16 2.59
N ASP A 226 -7.06 -3.49 2.73
CA ASP A 226 -6.03 -2.96 1.83
C ASP A 226 -6.25 -3.38 0.38
N ILE A 227 -5.78 -2.54 -0.51
CA ILE A 227 -5.88 -2.73 -1.95
C ILE A 227 -4.53 -2.43 -2.60
N ARG A 228 -4.12 -3.26 -3.55
CA ARG A 228 -2.86 -3.09 -4.26
C ARG A 228 -2.98 -3.44 -5.73
N ILE A 229 -2.49 -2.55 -6.59
CA ILE A 229 -2.42 -2.79 -8.03
C ILE A 229 -1.33 -3.82 -8.36
N ALA A 230 -1.56 -4.68 -9.34
CA ALA A 230 -0.54 -5.59 -9.87
C ALA A 230 0.60 -4.82 -10.55
N PRO A 231 1.83 -5.39 -10.63
CA PRO A 231 2.96 -4.72 -11.27
C PRO A 231 2.70 -4.27 -12.71
N ASP A 232 1.93 -5.04 -13.48
CA ASP A 232 1.55 -4.75 -14.87
C ASP A 232 0.38 -3.74 -15.00
N GLY A 233 -0.16 -3.25 -13.88
CA GLY A 233 -1.24 -2.28 -13.83
C GLY A 233 -2.62 -2.76 -14.26
N LYS A 234 -2.80 -4.06 -14.56
CA LYS A 234 -4.06 -4.57 -15.13
C LYS A 234 -5.13 -4.88 -14.11
N VAL A 235 -4.73 -5.36 -12.93
CA VAL A 235 -5.67 -5.77 -11.91
C VAL A 235 -5.30 -5.17 -10.55
N PHE A 236 -6.30 -5.08 -9.69
CA PHE A 236 -6.14 -4.75 -8.28
C PHE A 236 -6.44 -5.99 -7.44
N TYR A 237 -5.63 -6.21 -6.44
CA TYR A 237 -5.86 -7.18 -5.38
C TYR A 237 -6.47 -6.44 -4.19
N VAL A 238 -7.56 -6.96 -3.65
CA VAL A 238 -8.29 -6.36 -2.53
C VAL A 238 -8.40 -7.40 -1.42
N ALA A 239 -7.74 -7.16 -0.31
CA ALA A 239 -7.88 -8.01 0.87
C ALA A 239 -9.30 -7.88 1.43
N ASP A 240 -9.92 -9.00 1.80
CA ASP A 240 -11.23 -9.00 2.42
C ASP A 240 -11.22 -9.90 3.66
N MET A 241 -11.39 -9.26 4.82
CA MET A 241 -11.35 -9.95 6.12
C MET A 241 -12.45 -11.01 6.27
N MET A 242 -13.62 -10.77 5.69
CA MET A 242 -14.76 -11.70 5.81
C MET A 242 -14.72 -12.81 4.76
N ALA A 243 -14.00 -12.60 3.65
CA ALA A 243 -13.82 -13.60 2.61
C ALA A 243 -12.63 -14.53 2.85
N ASP A 244 -11.79 -14.27 3.87
CA ASP A 244 -10.54 -15.00 4.15
C ASP A 244 -9.66 -15.11 2.89
N GLY A 245 -9.57 -14.03 2.12
CA GLY A 245 -8.91 -14.03 0.82
C GLY A 245 -8.78 -12.65 0.21
N ILE A 246 -8.28 -12.64 -1.02
CA ILE A 246 -8.14 -11.43 -1.82
C ILE A 246 -8.99 -11.51 -3.09
N HIS A 247 -9.84 -10.50 -3.30
CA HIS A 247 -10.52 -10.34 -4.58
C HIS A 247 -9.55 -9.86 -5.65
N VAL A 248 -9.74 -10.32 -6.88
CA VAL A 248 -9.02 -9.82 -8.06
C VAL A 248 -10.01 -9.00 -8.88
N VAL A 249 -9.67 -7.74 -9.12
CA VAL A 249 -10.55 -6.77 -9.78
C VAL A 249 -9.83 -6.19 -10.99
N ASP A 250 -10.45 -6.26 -12.15
CA ASP A 250 -10.02 -5.49 -13.31
C ASP A 250 -10.43 -4.03 -13.10
N GLY A 251 -9.43 -3.14 -13.01
CA GLY A 251 -9.67 -1.74 -12.65
C GLY A 251 -10.30 -0.93 -13.78
N ASP A 252 -10.02 -1.24 -15.03
CA ASP A 252 -10.53 -0.50 -16.18
C ASP A 252 -12.00 -0.82 -16.42
N SER A 253 -12.34 -2.10 -16.56
CA SER A 253 -13.74 -2.56 -16.69
C SER A 253 -14.52 -2.45 -15.38
N PHE A 254 -13.83 -2.26 -14.26
CA PHE A 254 -14.38 -2.19 -12.91
C PHE A 254 -15.24 -3.41 -12.57
N THR A 255 -14.68 -4.60 -12.77
CA THR A 255 -15.34 -5.89 -12.55
C THR A 255 -14.51 -6.82 -11.68
N LYS A 256 -15.16 -7.58 -10.78
CA LYS A 256 -14.52 -8.64 -10.03
C LYS A 256 -14.31 -9.87 -10.94
N ILE A 257 -13.06 -10.29 -11.09
CA ILE A 257 -12.68 -11.41 -11.98
C ILE A 257 -12.23 -12.66 -11.21
N GLY A 258 -12.06 -12.58 -9.89
CA GLY A 258 -11.66 -13.73 -9.09
C GLY A 258 -11.64 -13.48 -7.60
N LEU A 259 -11.42 -14.56 -6.86
CA LEU A 259 -11.10 -14.58 -5.43
C LEU A 259 -10.01 -15.63 -5.21
N VAL A 260 -8.94 -15.25 -4.53
CA VAL A 260 -7.85 -16.15 -4.14
C VAL A 260 -7.91 -16.35 -2.63
N PRO A 261 -8.19 -17.57 -2.13
CA PRO A 261 -8.15 -17.85 -0.71
C PRO A 261 -6.73 -17.65 -0.12
N THR A 262 -6.66 -17.12 1.09
CA THR A 262 -5.39 -16.89 1.81
C THR A 262 -5.47 -17.51 3.22
N GLY A 263 -5.49 -16.70 4.25
CA GLY A 263 -5.71 -17.10 5.63
C GLY A 263 -6.83 -16.30 6.26
N THR A 264 -7.19 -16.63 7.49
CA THR A 264 -8.29 -15.98 8.20
C THR A 264 -8.03 -14.49 8.41
N GLY A 265 -8.96 -13.66 7.94
CA GLY A 265 -8.92 -12.21 8.12
C GLY A 265 -7.84 -11.54 7.26
N ALA A 266 -7.84 -11.76 5.94
CA ALA A 266 -6.93 -11.08 5.00
C ALA A 266 -7.04 -9.56 5.12
N HIS A 267 -5.88 -8.87 5.31
CA HIS A 267 -5.89 -7.46 5.68
C HIS A 267 -4.90 -6.59 4.89
N GLY A 268 -3.59 -6.66 5.13
CA GLY A 268 -2.59 -5.81 4.49
C GLY A 268 -1.92 -6.48 3.29
N LEU A 269 -1.52 -5.69 2.29
CA LEU A 269 -0.98 -6.14 0.99
C LEU A 269 0.33 -5.41 0.65
N TYR A 270 1.45 -6.14 0.55
CA TYR A 270 2.77 -5.54 0.35
C TYR A 270 3.53 -6.24 -0.78
N PRO A 271 3.83 -5.55 -1.91
CA PRO A 271 4.67 -6.09 -2.97
C PRO A 271 6.10 -6.35 -2.49
N SER A 272 6.70 -7.45 -2.96
CA SER A 272 8.14 -7.67 -2.81
C SER A 272 8.93 -6.63 -3.61
N ARG A 273 10.18 -6.36 -3.21
CA ARG A 273 11.00 -5.33 -3.85
C ARG A 273 11.41 -5.66 -5.28
N ASP A 274 11.35 -6.90 -5.69
CA ASP A 274 11.55 -7.33 -7.08
C ASP A 274 10.25 -7.29 -7.90
N GLY A 275 9.10 -7.00 -7.26
CA GLY A 275 7.80 -6.97 -7.91
C GLY A 275 7.27 -8.35 -8.33
N SER A 276 7.84 -9.45 -7.84
CA SER A 276 7.42 -10.81 -8.20
C SER A 276 6.32 -11.38 -7.31
N LYS A 277 6.25 -10.92 -6.05
CA LYS A 277 5.37 -11.48 -5.02
C LYS A 277 4.54 -10.40 -4.33
N LEU A 278 3.40 -10.83 -3.77
CA LEU A 278 2.57 -10.04 -2.87
C LEU A 278 2.49 -10.76 -1.52
N TYR A 279 2.92 -10.08 -0.46
CA TYR A 279 2.74 -10.54 0.91
C TYR A 279 1.39 -10.08 1.43
N ILE A 280 0.60 -11.00 1.99
CA ILE A 280 -0.76 -10.78 2.47
C ILE A 280 -0.77 -11.10 3.95
N SER A 281 -1.01 -10.09 4.81
CA SER A 281 -1.22 -10.36 6.22
C SER A 281 -2.61 -10.94 6.45
N ASN A 282 -2.68 -12.03 7.20
CA ASN A 282 -3.93 -12.66 7.63
C ASN A 282 -4.03 -12.48 9.15
N ARG A 283 -4.90 -11.60 9.59
CA ARG A 283 -5.00 -11.14 10.99
C ARG A 283 -5.37 -12.25 11.98
N GLY A 284 -5.86 -13.40 11.51
CA GLY A 284 -6.41 -14.46 12.37
C GLY A 284 -7.72 -14.07 13.04
N SER A 285 -8.40 -13.06 12.51
CA SER A 285 -9.67 -12.54 13.02
C SER A 285 -10.45 -11.83 11.93
N ASN A 286 -11.75 -12.05 11.89
CA ASN A 286 -12.70 -11.34 11.05
C ASN A 286 -13.35 -10.15 11.78
N ARG A 287 -12.73 -9.64 12.85
CA ARG A 287 -13.24 -8.53 13.68
C ARG A 287 -12.31 -7.33 13.61
N VAL A 288 -12.88 -6.15 13.56
CA VAL A 288 -12.14 -4.87 13.59
C VAL A 288 -11.53 -4.64 14.96
N HIS A 289 -12.31 -4.90 16.00
CA HIS A 289 -11.92 -4.69 17.40
C HIS A 289 -12.08 -5.99 18.23
N GLY A 290 -11.46 -6.01 19.39
CA GLY A 290 -11.60 -7.08 20.37
C GLY A 290 -10.34 -7.90 20.51
N GLN A 291 -10.52 -9.17 20.89
CA GLN A 291 -9.41 -10.09 21.10
C GLN A 291 -9.17 -10.94 19.84
N ARG A 292 -7.94 -11.39 19.68
CA ARG A 292 -7.57 -12.38 18.67
C ARG A 292 -8.41 -13.67 18.82
N HIS A 293 -8.89 -14.20 17.72
CA HIS A 293 -9.70 -15.41 17.70
C HIS A 293 -9.03 -16.61 17.04
N GLY A 294 -8.15 -16.37 16.09
CA GLY A 294 -7.52 -17.39 15.28
C GLY A 294 -6.00 -17.35 15.32
N LYS A 295 -5.41 -18.01 14.37
CA LYS A 295 -3.97 -18.03 14.13
C LYS A 295 -3.66 -17.16 12.93
N GLY A 296 -3.02 -16.01 13.16
CA GLY A 296 -2.55 -15.16 12.08
C GLY A 296 -1.39 -15.80 11.32
N SER A 297 -1.22 -15.34 10.09
CA SER A 297 -0.17 -15.81 9.18
C SER A 297 0.13 -14.76 8.12
N VAL A 298 1.15 -14.99 7.31
CA VAL A 298 1.38 -14.27 6.07
C VAL A 298 1.26 -15.24 4.91
N SER A 299 0.39 -14.96 3.94
CA SER A 299 0.35 -15.68 2.68
C SER A 299 1.21 -14.97 1.65
N VAL A 300 1.91 -15.72 0.80
CA VAL A 300 2.75 -15.20 -0.28
C VAL A 300 2.11 -15.58 -1.60
N LEU A 301 1.66 -14.58 -2.36
CA LEU A 301 1.13 -14.77 -3.70
C LEU A 301 2.20 -14.44 -4.74
N ASP A 302 2.33 -15.28 -5.74
CA ASP A 302 3.13 -15.01 -6.94
C ASP A 302 2.28 -14.23 -7.96
N PHE A 303 2.75 -13.06 -8.38
CA PHE A 303 2.00 -12.18 -9.28
C PHE A 303 1.80 -12.77 -10.68
N ALA A 304 2.77 -13.55 -11.18
CA ALA A 304 2.71 -14.10 -12.53
C ALA A 304 1.64 -15.21 -12.65
N THR A 305 1.55 -16.07 -11.63
CA THR A 305 0.61 -17.17 -11.61
C THR A 305 -0.70 -16.85 -10.89
N ARG A 306 -0.73 -15.76 -10.09
CA ARG A 306 -1.85 -15.36 -9.22
C ARG A 306 -2.23 -16.45 -8.21
N LYS A 307 -1.25 -17.22 -7.73
CA LYS A 307 -1.45 -18.30 -6.77
C LYS A 307 -0.68 -18.04 -5.49
N VAL A 308 -1.24 -18.46 -4.36
CA VAL A 308 -0.51 -18.53 -3.10
C VAL A 308 0.53 -19.63 -3.20
N VAL A 309 1.80 -19.28 -3.04
CA VAL A 309 2.96 -20.20 -3.17
C VAL A 309 3.59 -20.54 -1.82
N ALA A 310 3.30 -19.76 -0.77
CA ALA A 310 3.74 -20.04 0.60
C ALA A 310 2.75 -19.46 1.62
N ASN A 311 2.76 -20.03 2.82
CA ASN A 311 2.07 -19.47 3.97
C ASN A 311 2.99 -19.58 5.19
N TRP A 312 3.21 -18.44 5.86
CA TRP A 312 4.11 -18.32 7.01
C TRP A 312 3.29 -18.16 8.30
N PRO A 313 3.15 -19.24 9.10
CA PRO A 313 2.41 -19.17 10.34
C PRO A 313 3.22 -18.41 11.41
N ILE A 314 2.52 -17.71 12.30
CA ILE A 314 3.14 -17.17 13.51
C ILE A 314 3.12 -18.26 14.59
N PRO A 315 4.25 -18.62 15.19
CA PRO A 315 4.30 -19.56 16.31
C PRO A 315 3.36 -19.11 17.44
N ASN A 316 2.55 -20.03 17.94
CA ASN A 316 1.51 -19.78 18.96
C ASN A 316 0.37 -18.84 18.51
N GLY A 317 0.27 -18.57 17.22
CA GLY A 317 -0.66 -17.63 16.63
C GLY A 317 -0.22 -16.18 16.75
N GLY A 318 -0.98 -15.27 16.17
CA GLY A 318 -0.68 -13.84 16.14
C GLY A 318 -1.77 -13.10 15.39
N SER A 319 -1.61 -11.78 15.28
CA SER A 319 -2.57 -10.92 14.57
C SER A 319 -1.84 -9.93 13.65
N PRO A 320 -1.06 -10.43 12.64
CA PRO A 320 -0.34 -9.55 11.74
C PRO A 320 -1.32 -8.68 10.96
N ASP A 321 -1.02 -7.40 10.92
CA ASP A 321 -1.94 -6.39 10.43
C ASP A 321 -1.30 -5.55 9.31
N MET A 322 -1.01 -4.29 9.55
CA MET A 322 -0.47 -3.36 8.55
C MET A 322 1.03 -3.15 8.71
N GLY A 323 1.72 -2.88 7.60
CA GLY A 323 3.16 -2.62 7.66
C GLY A 323 3.82 -2.31 6.33
N ASN A 324 5.08 -2.73 6.19
CA ASN A 324 5.87 -2.57 4.95
C ASN A 324 7.00 -3.59 4.86
N VAL A 325 7.52 -3.74 3.64
CA VAL A 325 8.77 -4.42 3.36
C VAL A 325 9.95 -3.45 3.55
N SER A 326 11.05 -3.89 4.17
CA SER A 326 12.28 -3.11 4.30
C SER A 326 12.84 -2.67 2.95
N ALA A 327 13.70 -1.64 2.95
CA ALA A 327 14.25 -1.08 1.71
C ALA A 327 15.08 -2.09 0.90
N ASP A 328 15.74 -3.02 1.58
CA ASP A 328 16.53 -4.11 0.96
C ASP A 328 15.68 -5.33 0.56
N GLY A 329 14.39 -5.33 0.90
CA GLY A 329 13.47 -6.42 0.60
C GLY A 329 13.54 -7.63 1.52
N LYS A 330 14.43 -7.64 2.52
CA LYS A 330 14.72 -8.84 3.32
C LYS A 330 13.79 -9.06 4.51
N THR A 331 13.09 -8.02 4.95
CA THR A 331 12.21 -8.11 6.11
C THR A 331 10.85 -7.50 5.82
N LEU A 332 9.80 -8.27 6.06
CA LEU A 332 8.43 -7.76 6.11
C LEU A 332 8.10 -7.43 7.57
N TRP A 333 7.79 -6.16 7.82
CA TRP A 333 7.42 -5.65 9.12
C TRP A 333 5.92 -5.45 9.18
N LEU A 334 5.26 -6.05 10.18
CA LEU A 334 3.81 -5.97 10.38
C LEU A 334 3.50 -5.66 11.84
N SER A 335 2.55 -4.78 12.09
CA SER A 335 1.98 -4.61 13.43
C SER A 335 1.21 -5.87 13.83
N GLY A 336 1.21 -6.19 15.10
CA GLY A 336 0.42 -7.28 15.70
C GLY A 336 -0.73 -6.68 16.48
N ARG A 337 -1.84 -6.38 15.80
CA ARG A 337 -2.95 -5.54 16.28
C ARG A 337 -3.46 -5.92 17.67
N PHE A 338 -3.68 -7.21 17.90
CA PHE A 338 -4.24 -7.70 19.17
C PHE A 338 -3.19 -8.33 20.10
N ASP A 339 -1.91 -8.19 19.76
CA ASP A 339 -0.79 -8.78 20.50
C ASP A 339 0.16 -7.73 21.08
N ASP A 340 -0.04 -6.45 20.77
CA ASP A 340 0.79 -5.31 21.17
C ASP A 340 2.27 -5.52 20.82
N VAL A 341 2.54 -6.02 19.63
CA VAL A 341 3.88 -6.28 19.10
C VAL A 341 4.04 -5.77 17.67
N VAL A 342 5.27 -5.72 17.20
CA VAL A 342 5.60 -5.68 15.78
C VAL A 342 6.25 -7.01 15.42
N TYR A 343 5.81 -7.61 14.32
CA TYR A 343 6.41 -8.80 13.72
C TYR A 343 7.41 -8.41 12.66
N ALA A 344 8.55 -9.08 12.63
CA ALA A 344 9.57 -9.00 11.60
C ALA A 344 9.74 -10.38 10.96
N PHE A 345 9.21 -10.54 9.76
CA PHE A 345 9.34 -11.77 8.97
C PHE A 345 10.54 -11.66 8.05
N ASP A 346 11.38 -12.65 8.07
CA ASP A 346 12.39 -12.86 7.03
C ASP A 346 11.68 -13.25 5.72
N THR A 347 11.89 -12.51 4.65
CA THR A 347 11.14 -12.69 3.39
C THR A 347 11.58 -13.88 2.55
N GLU A 348 12.71 -14.51 2.88
CA GLU A 348 13.19 -15.72 2.22
C GLU A 348 12.67 -16.98 2.94
N SER A 349 12.84 -17.04 4.26
CA SER A 349 12.50 -18.23 5.07
C SER A 349 11.09 -18.19 5.66
N GLY A 350 10.48 -17.01 5.79
CA GLY A 350 9.21 -16.81 6.50
C GLY A 350 9.34 -16.90 8.03
N THR A 351 10.56 -16.98 8.57
CA THR A 351 10.75 -16.98 10.03
C THR A 351 10.40 -15.62 10.61
N VAL A 352 9.84 -15.61 11.81
CA VAL A 352 9.32 -14.39 12.44
C VAL A 352 9.93 -14.15 13.82
N LYS A 353 10.25 -12.88 14.09
CA LYS A 353 10.58 -12.34 15.42
C LYS A 353 9.52 -11.31 15.81
N SER A 354 9.36 -11.06 17.10
CA SER A 354 8.42 -10.05 17.61
C SER A 354 9.11 -9.07 18.55
N ILE A 355 8.62 -7.81 18.54
CA ILE A 355 9.11 -6.72 19.38
C ILE A 355 7.89 -6.13 20.08
N LYS A 356 7.93 -6.01 21.42
CA LYS A 356 6.85 -5.40 22.22
C LYS A 356 6.77 -3.90 21.92
N VAL A 357 5.55 -3.39 21.73
CA VAL A 357 5.26 -1.98 21.49
C VAL A 357 4.06 -1.51 22.34
N GLY A 358 3.44 -0.39 21.98
CA GLY A 358 2.25 0.12 22.64
C GLY A 358 0.99 -0.70 22.37
N ALA A 359 -0.14 -0.22 22.87
CA ALA A 359 -1.40 -0.97 22.81
C ALA A 359 -2.10 -0.78 21.45
N GLU A 360 -2.46 -1.89 20.83
CA GLU A 360 -3.20 -1.98 19.57
C GLU A 360 -2.46 -1.25 18.41
N PRO A 361 -1.23 -1.70 18.03
CA PRO A 361 -0.49 -1.13 16.90
C PRO A 361 -1.21 -1.40 15.58
N HIS A 362 -1.12 -0.43 14.62
CA HIS A 362 -1.79 -0.57 13.31
C HIS A 362 -0.85 -0.20 12.15
N GLY A 363 -1.15 0.80 11.36
CA GLY A 363 -0.47 1.12 10.11
C GLY A 363 0.95 1.65 10.28
N LEU A 364 1.89 0.79 10.66
CA LEU A 364 3.30 1.15 10.78
C LEU A 364 3.93 1.51 9.44
N THR A 365 4.97 2.33 9.48
CA THR A 365 5.81 2.62 8.31
C THR A 365 7.27 2.28 8.62
N VAL A 366 7.88 1.49 7.73
CA VAL A 366 9.34 1.32 7.67
C VAL A 366 9.92 2.46 6.84
N TRP A 367 10.89 3.18 7.37
CA TRP A 367 11.49 4.30 6.66
C TRP A 367 13.03 4.25 6.77
N PRO A 368 13.81 4.62 5.71
CA PRO A 368 13.35 5.06 4.38
C PRO A 368 12.84 3.94 3.48
N GLN A 369 12.05 4.32 2.46
CA GLN A 369 11.53 3.43 1.42
C GLN A 369 12.15 3.79 0.06
N PRO A 370 12.45 2.80 -0.81
CA PRO A 370 12.84 3.06 -2.19
C PRO A 370 11.64 3.56 -3.00
N GLY A 371 11.93 4.39 -4.00
CA GLY A 371 10.94 4.99 -4.88
C GLY A 371 11.27 6.44 -5.21
N ARG A 372 10.59 6.97 -6.20
CA ARG A 372 10.72 8.35 -6.66
C ARG A 372 9.78 9.30 -5.91
N TYR A 373 8.61 8.80 -5.51
CA TYR A 373 7.59 9.51 -4.75
C TYR A 373 6.69 8.51 -4.01
N SER A 374 5.96 9.01 -3.02
CA SER A 374 4.98 8.23 -2.26
C SER A 374 3.56 8.62 -2.64
N LEU A 375 2.69 7.65 -2.84
CA LEU A 375 1.24 7.86 -2.93
C LEU A 375 0.54 7.83 -1.56
N GLY A 376 1.30 7.74 -0.49
CA GLY A 376 0.77 7.69 0.86
C GLY A 376 0.65 6.27 1.42
N HIS A 377 -0.29 6.06 2.31
CA HIS A 377 -0.62 4.80 3.00
C HIS A 377 0.60 3.91 3.29
N THR A 378 1.12 3.93 4.49
CA THR A 378 2.28 3.10 4.91
C THR A 378 3.43 2.93 3.89
N GLY A 379 3.58 3.83 2.92
CA GLY A 379 4.65 3.80 1.91
C GLY A 379 4.27 3.09 0.61
N ASN A 380 3.14 3.48 0.02
CA ASN A 380 2.78 3.09 -1.34
C ASN A 380 3.66 3.86 -2.34
N MET A 381 4.84 3.30 -2.64
CA MET A 381 5.90 3.95 -3.42
C MET A 381 5.75 3.68 -4.93
N ARG A 382 6.22 4.65 -5.73
CA ARG A 382 6.31 4.54 -7.19
C ARG A 382 7.70 4.93 -7.71
#